data_9612b10433e649a5113d4ac628fd4b6e
#
_entry.id   9612b10433e649a5113d4ac628fd4b6e
#
_cell.length_a   1.000
_cell.length_b   1.000
_cell.length_c   1.000
_cell.angle_alpha   90.00
_cell.angle_beta   90.00
_cell.angle_gamma   90.00
#
_symmetry.space_group_name_H-M   'P 1'
#
loop_
_entity.id
_entity.type
_entity.pdbx_description
1 polymer ?
#
loop_
_entity_poly.entity_id
_entity_poly.type
_entity_poly.pdbx_seq_one_letter_code
_entity_poly.pdbx_strand_id
1 'polypeptide(L)'
;MPTYAGSSLVVQWIQAAATTVLTGDHKSFTYTPSIEFIDATAGADANKTYIAGVKDGNATFNANMQSGSSAGGTTTFSTCAEGNLGTLRWYPEGTTAGNPYESIPAYSQGVAKSYPYKDVVEVTVNFQQNGTHAEGTA
;
A
#
# COMPACT_ATOMS: atom_id res chain seq x y z
N MET A 1 -12.22 -15.93 -16.12
CA MET A 1 -12.09 -15.29 -14.80
C MET A 1 -12.84 -13.97 -14.80
N PRO A 2 -13.79 -13.80 -13.88
CA PRO A 2 -14.46 -12.52 -13.78
C PRO A 2 -13.49 -11.44 -13.25
N THR A 3 -13.65 -10.23 -13.72
CA THR A 3 -12.96 -9.09 -13.18
C THR A 3 -13.72 -8.55 -11.97
N TYR A 4 -13.04 -7.87 -11.08
CA TYR A 4 -13.65 -7.23 -9.92
C TYR A 4 -13.36 -5.73 -9.91
N ALA A 5 -14.23 -4.98 -9.25
CA ALA A 5 -14.10 -3.53 -9.19
C ALA A 5 -13.17 -3.09 -8.06
N GLY A 6 -12.40 -2.04 -8.28
CA GLY A 6 -11.59 -1.44 -7.23
C GLY A 6 -12.38 -0.92 -6.04
N SER A 7 -13.69 -0.75 -6.20
CA SER A 7 -14.56 -0.34 -5.10
C SER A 7 -14.67 -1.40 -4.00
N SER A 8 -14.32 -2.65 -4.28
CA SER A 8 -14.32 -3.73 -3.29
C SER A 8 -13.05 -3.74 -2.43
N LEU A 9 -12.05 -2.96 -2.77
CA LEU A 9 -10.77 -2.92 -2.08
C LEU A 9 -10.92 -2.46 -0.63
N VAL A 10 -10.26 -3.17 0.28
CA VAL A 10 -10.09 -2.74 1.66
C VAL A 10 -8.61 -2.67 1.98
N VAL A 11 -8.14 -1.52 2.46
CA VAL A 11 -6.74 -1.30 2.84
C VAL A 11 -6.69 -1.11 4.35
N GLN A 12 -5.80 -1.84 5.01
CA GLN A 12 -5.62 -1.78 6.46
C GLN A 12 -4.17 -1.42 6.78
N TRP A 13 -4.00 -0.58 7.78
CA TRP A 13 -2.70 -0.26 8.37
C TRP A 13 -2.63 -0.87 9.76
N ILE A 14 -1.71 -1.80 9.96
CA ILE A 14 -1.61 -2.59 11.19
C ILE A 14 -0.34 -2.18 11.93
N GLN A 15 -0.50 -1.69 13.16
CA GLN A 15 0.60 -1.35 14.05
C GLN A 15 0.42 -2.10 15.37
N ALA A 16 1.41 -2.91 15.74
CA ALA A 16 1.40 -3.66 17.01
C ALA A 16 0.04 -4.34 17.27
N ALA A 17 -0.74 -3.84 18.20
CA ALA A 17 -2.04 -4.41 18.58
C ALA A 17 -3.24 -3.74 17.90
N ALA A 18 -3.01 -2.76 17.02
CA ALA A 18 -4.09 -1.96 16.43
C ALA A 18 -4.15 -2.14 14.92
N THR A 19 -5.36 -2.34 14.40
CA THR A 19 -5.65 -2.39 12.96
C THR A 19 -6.50 -1.19 12.61
N THR A 20 -6.05 -0.41 11.63
CA THR A 20 -6.74 0.79 11.17
C THR A 20 -7.18 0.57 9.72
N VAL A 21 -8.48 0.74 9.43
CA VAL A 21 -9.00 0.65 8.08
C VAL A 21 -8.89 2.02 7.41
N LEU A 22 -8.16 2.09 6.30
CA LEU A 22 -7.93 3.33 5.58
C LEU A 22 -8.97 3.60 4.50
N THR A 23 -9.61 2.56 3.98
CA THR A 23 -10.63 2.72 2.94
C THR A 23 -11.94 3.19 3.55
N GLY A 24 -12.38 4.36 3.15
CA GLY A 24 -13.72 4.89 3.43
C GLY A 24 -14.25 5.39 2.10
N ASP A 25 -13.71 6.50 1.61
CA ASP A 25 -14.01 7.04 0.30
C ASP A 25 -12.73 7.06 -0.55
N HIS A 26 -12.17 5.87 -0.76
CA HIS A 26 -10.89 5.75 -1.46
C HIS A 26 -11.05 5.97 -2.97
N LYS A 27 -9.98 6.51 -3.57
CA LYS A 27 -9.93 6.78 -5.01
C LYS A 27 -9.07 5.78 -5.74
N SER A 28 -7.89 5.48 -5.20
CA SER A 28 -6.97 4.52 -5.81
C SER A 28 -5.97 3.98 -4.80
N PHE A 29 -5.48 2.79 -5.08
CA PHE A 29 -4.37 2.20 -4.36
C PHE A 29 -3.47 1.49 -5.37
N THR A 30 -2.17 1.75 -5.30
CA THR A 30 -1.19 1.14 -6.20
C THR A 30 -0.03 0.59 -5.39
N TYR A 31 0.30 -0.67 -5.62
CA TYR A 31 1.51 -1.29 -5.09
C TYR A 31 2.46 -1.55 -6.26
N THR A 32 3.68 -1.03 -6.16
CA THR A 32 4.69 -1.16 -7.20
C THR A 32 5.90 -1.91 -6.64
N PRO A 33 6.00 -3.22 -6.89
CA PRO A 33 7.19 -3.96 -6.51
C PRO A 33 8.35 -3.65 -7.45
N SER A 34 9.56 -3.73 -6.94
CA SER A 34 10.76 -3.52 -7.73
C SER A 34 11.86 -4.49 -7.29
N ILE A 35 12.80 -4.72 -8.18
CA ILE A 35 13.96 -5.55 -7.90
C ILE A 35 15.18 -4.95 -8.59
N GLU A 36 16.30 -4.98 -7.91
CA GLU A 36 17.57 -4.56 -8.48
C GLU A 36 18.15 -5.69 -9.35
N PHE A 37 18.64 -5.35 -10.52
CA PHE A 37 19.35 -6.28 -11.38
C PHE A 37 20.83 -5.89 -11.46
N ILE A 38 21.69 -6.87 -11.25
CA ILE A 38 23.14 -6.68 -11.29
C ILE A 38 23.62 -7.29 -12.60
N ASP A 39 24.32 -6.50 -13.43
CA ASP A 39 24.86 -6.98 -14.70
C ASP A 39 25.99 -7.97 -14.42
N ALA A 40 25.80 -9.21 -14.85
CA ALA A 40 26.75 -10.28 -14.68
C ALA A 40 27.28 -10.77 -16.05
N THR A 41 27.13 -9.97 -17.11
CA THR A 41 27.56 -10.32 -18.46
C THR A 41 29.07 -10.50 -18.53
N ALA A 42 29.51 -11.66 -18.98
CA ALA A 42 30.91 -11.92 -19.24
C ALA A 42 31.27 -11.51 -20.66
N GLY A 43 32.58 -11.27 -20.95
CA GLY A 43 33.03 -10.79 -22.22
C GLY A 43 32.78 -11.74 -23.41
N ALA A 44 32.58 -13.05 -23.12
CA ALA A 44 32.29 -14.05 -24.15
C ALA A 44 30.78 -14.24 -24.39
N ASP A 45 29.92 -13.57 -23.64
CA ASP A 45 28.47 -13.73 -23.74
C ASP A 45 27.95 -12.99 -24.98
N ALA A 46 27.09 -13.65 -25.74
CA ALA A 46 26.42 -13.04 -26.89
C ALA A 46 25.24 -12.14 -26.43
N ASN A 47 24.66 -12.42 -25.28
CA ASN A 47 23.56 -11.68 -24.69
C ASN A 47 23.92 -11.24 -23.29
N LYS A 48 23.28 -10.16 -22.82
CA LYS A 48 23.46 -9.69 -21.44
C LYS A 48 22.81 -10.66 -20.46
N THR A 49 23.49 -10.91 -19.36
CA THR A 49 22.96 -11.70 -18.24
C THR A 49 22.93 -10.86 -16.99
N TYR A 50 21.93 -11.11 -16.15
CA TYR A 50 21.71 -10.34 -14.91
C TYR A 50 21.51 -11.27 -13.72
N ILE A 51 21.92 -10.80 -12.56
CA ILE A 51 21.63 -11.45 -11.29
C ILE A 51 20.56 -10.59 -10.59
N ALA A 52 19.49 -11.24 -10.12
CA ALA A 52 18.47 -10.55 -9.33
C ALA A 52 19.03 -10.19 -7.96
N GLY A 53 18.94 -8.94 -7.60
CA GLY A 53 19.41 -8.41 -6.32
C GLY A 53 18.31 -8.33 -5.27
N VAL A 54 18.33 -7.26 -4.50
CA VAL A 54 17.40 -7.06 -3.39
C VAL A 54 16.04 -6.61 -3.90
N LYS A 55 14.98 -7.20 -3.39
CA LYS A 55 13.61 -6.80 -3.70
C LYS A 55 13.21 -5.59 -2.88
N ASP A 56 12.43 -4.71 -3.48
CA ASP A 56 11.91 -3.51 -2.86
C ASP A 56 10.51 -3.23 -3.39
N GLY A 57 9.90 -2.17 -2.93
CA GLY A 57 8.61 -1.77 -3.43
C GLY A 57 8.07 -0.57 -2.68
N ASN A 58 7.05 0.02 -3.26
CA ASN A 58 6.31 1.10 -2.60
C ASN A 58 4.83 0.98 -2.91
N ALA A 59 4.02 1.64 -2.08
CA ALA A 59 2.58 1.67 -2.27
C ALA A 59 2.11 3.11 -2.10
N THR A 60 1.08 3.47 -2.85
CA THR A 60 0.45 4.79 -2.79
C THR A 60 -1.05 4.61 -2.63
N PHE A 61 -1.63 5.27 -1.65
CA PHE A 61 -3.06 5.25 -1.36
C PHE A 61 -3.62 6.67 -1.49
N ASN A 62 -4.65 6.82 -2.31
CA ASN A 62 -5.36 8.09 -2.50
C ASN A 62 -6.82 7.93 -2.09
N ALA A 63 -7.33 8.90 -1.36
CA ALA A 63 -8.72 8.88 -0.90
C ALA A 63 -9.25 10.29 -0.68
N ASN A 64 -10.57 10.39 -0.62
CA ASN A 64 -11.23 11.56 -0.05
C ASN A 64 -11.28 11.40 1.46
N MET A 65 -10.97 12.46 2.21
CA MET A 65 -10.95 12.43 3.66
C MET A 65 -12.37 12.33 4.22
N GLN A 66 -12.59 11.37 5.11
CA GLN A 66 -13.81 11.29 5.90
C GLN A 66 -13.64 12.09 7.19
N SER A 67 -14.73 12.54 7.79
CA SER A 67 -14.66 13.29 9.04
C SER A 67 -14.52 12.34 10.24
N GLY A 68 -13.83 12.80 11.28
CA GLY A 68 -13.76 12.11 12.55
C GLY A 68 -12.89 10.86 12.58
N SER A 69 -13.32 9.87 13.33
CA SER A 69 -12.56 8.64 13.60
C SER A 69 -13.08 7.41 12.85
N SER A 70 -13.98 7.60 11.91
CA SER A 70 -14.45 6.50 11.06
C SER A 70 -13.36 6.02 10.08
N ALA A 71 -13.60 4.91 9.42
CA ALA A 71 -12.67 4.39 8.41
C ALA A 71 -12.39 5.47 7.35
N GLY A 72 -11.11 5.72 7.08
CA GLY A 72 -10.70 6.80 6.18
C GLY A 72 -10.85 8.19 6.76
N GLY A 73 -11.08 8.33 8.07
CA GLY A 73 -11.28 9.62 8.72
C GLY A 73 -9.99 10.32 9.12
N THR A 74 -10.12 11.57 9.53
CA THR A 74 -8.98 12.41 9.91
C THR A 74 -8.12 11.77 11.00
N THR A 75 -8.77 11.24 12.07
CA THR A 75 -8.05 10.60 13.16
C THR A 75 -7.44 9.26 12.75
N THR A 76 -8.08 8.57 11.82
CA THR A 76 -7.60 7.31 11.31
C THR A 76 -6.24 7.46 10.60
N PHE A 77 -6.10 8.49 9.78
CA PHE A 77 -4.85 8.74 9.07
C PHE A 77 -3.72 9.22 9.98
N SER A 78 -4.01 9.62 11.22
CA SER A 78 -2.96 10.02 12.16
C SER A 78 -2.01 8.86 12.50
N THR A 79 -2.46 7.61 12.36
CA THR A 79 -1.62 6.44 12.58
C THR A 79 -0.59 6.23 11.47
N CYS A 80 -0.76 6.91 10.35
CA CYS A 80 0.15 6.84 9.20
C CYS A 80 1.15 8.00 9.20
N ALA A 81 1.49 8.55 10.37
CA ALA A 81 2.47 9.62 10.45
C ALA A 81 3.83 9.18 9.90
N GLU A 82 4.58 10.10 9.36
CA GLU A 82 5.87 9.81 8.74
C GLU A 82 6.82 9.09 9.69
N GLY A 83 7.44 8.04 9.19
CA GLY A 83 8.38 7.23 9.96
C GLY A 83 7.76 6.12 10.78
N ASN A 84 6.44 6.03 10.85
CA ASN A 84 5.79 4.94 11.57
C ASN A 84 5.96 3.62 10.83
N LEU A 85 6.38 2.59 11.55
CA LEU A 85 6.53 1.25 11.02
C LEU A 85 5.26 0.45 11.32
N GLY A 86 4.80 -0.30 10.34
CA GLY A 86 3.64 -1.16 10.50
C GLY A 86 3.55 -2.17 9.36
N THR A 87 2.41 -2.81 9.26
CA THR A 87 2.11 -3.72 8.15
C THR A 87 0.97 -3.13 7.34
N LEU A 88 1.21 -2.91 6.06
CA LEU A 88 0.19 -2.50 5.11
C LEU A 88 -0.41 -3.76 4.50
N ARG A 89 -1.72 -3.93 4.65
CA ARG A 89 -2.44 -5.09 4.12
C ARG A 89 -3.61 -4.61 3.27
N TRP A 90 -3.80 -5.25 2.14
CA TRP A 90 -4.94 -4.91 1.29
C TRP A 90 -5.65 -6.17 0.82
N TYR A 91 -6.99 -6.07 0.76
CA TYR A 91 -7.88 -7.12 0.31
C TYR A 91 -8.54 -6.64 -0.98
N PRO A 92 -8.02 -7.05 -2.17
CA PRO A 92 -8.55 -6.53 -3.43
C PRO A 92 -10.03 -6.81 -3.65
N GLU A 93 -10.53 -7.90 -3.10
CA GLU A 93 -11.92 -8.35 -3.28
C GLU A 93 -12.75 -8.20 -2.01
N GLY A 94 -12.22 -7.51 -0.99
CA GLY A 94 -12.89 -7.31 0.29
C GLY A 94 -12.44 -8.31 1.35
N THR A 95 -12.98 -8.17 2.55
CA THR A 95 -12.54 -8.92 3.74
C THR A 95 -13.37 -10.17 4.04
N THR A 96 -14.24 -10.58 3.15
CA THR A 96 -15.05 -11.81 3.31
C THR A 96 -14.13 -13.02 3.42
N ALA A 97 -14.46 -13.96 4.31
CA ALA A 97 -13.66 -15.17 4.52
C ALA A 97 -13.42 -15.91 3.20
N GLY A 98 -12.17 -16.30 2.96
CA GLY A 98 -11.74 -16.95 1.72
C GLY A 98 -11.20 -16.01 0.65
N ASN A 99 -11.41 -14.70 0.77
CA ASN A 99 -10.88 -13.76 -0.20
C ASN A 99 -9.38 -13.56 0.00
N PRO A 100 -8.61 -13.35 -1.10
CA PRO A 100 -7.17 -13.18 -1.00
C PRO A 100 -6.80 -11.82 -0.43
N TYR A 101 -5.64 -11.75 0.20
CA TYR A 101 -5.02 -10.49 0.60
C TYR A 101 -3.52 -10.51 0.33
N GLU A 102 -2.94 -9.31 0.26
CA GLU A 102 -1.50 -9.12 0.20
C GLU A 102 -1.08 -8.18 1.30
N SER A 103 0.14 -8.35 1.79
CA SER A 103 0.67 -7.48 2.83
C SER A 103 2.16 -7.27 2.68
N ILE A 104 2.62 -6.10 3.14
CA ILE A 104 4.04 -5.77 3.23
C ILE A 104 4.32 -5.11 4.58
N PRO A 105 5.44 -5.45 5.24
CA PRO A 105 5.95 -4.58 6.29
C PRO A 105 6.41 -3.29 5.65
N ALA A 106 6.04 -2.14 6.20
CA ALA A 106 6.32 -0.87 5.56
C ALA A 106 6.48 0.26 6.56
N TYR A 107 7.24 1.27 6.15
CA TYR A 107 7.26 2.57 6.80
C TYR A 107 6.31 3.50 6.08
N SER A 108 5.54 4.28 6.83
CA SER A 108 4.77 5.37 6.25
C SER A 108 5.71 6.54 5.93
N GLN A 109 5.57 7.09 4.72
CA GLN A 109 6.31 8.28 4.31
C GLN A 109 5.55 9.57 4.66
N GLY A 110 4.43 9.44 5.35
CA GLY A 110 3.60 10.56 5.76
C GLY A 110 2.33 10.67 4.95
N VAL A 111 1.42 11.49 5.46
CA VAL A 111 0.12 11.73 4.84
C VAL A 111 0.11 13.14 4.26
N ALA A 112 0.00 13.23 2.94
CA ALA A 112 -0.18 14.50 2.25
C ALA A 112 -1.66 14.81 2.15
N LYS A 113 -2.07 15.99 2.60
CA LYS A 113 -3.46 16.42 2.60
C LYS A 113 -3.61 17.69 1.78
N SER A 114 -4.67 17.76 0.99
CA SER A 114 -5.00 18.93 0.19
C SER A 114 -6.35 19.48 0.65
N TYR A 115 -6.39 20.76 1.00
CA TYR A 115 -7.57 21.43 1.57
C TYR A 115 -8.11 22.52 0.64
N PRO A 116 -8.73 22.17 -0.50
CA PRO A 116 -9.32 23.18 -1.37
C PRO A 116 -10.55 23.78 -0.70
N TYR A 117 -10.73 25.11 -0.88
CA TYR A 117 -11.80 25.84 -0.20
C TYR A 117 -13.21 25.37 -0.58
N LYS A 118 -13.40 25.00 -1.85
CA LYS A 118 -14.74 24.66 -2.38
C LYS A 118 -14.86 23.20 -2.82
N ASP A 119 -13.95 22.33 -2.40
CA ASP A 119 -13.92 20.94 -2.86
C ASP A 119 -13.65 20.02 -1.68
N VAL A 120 -13.71 18.72 -1.92
CA VAL A 120 -13.42 17.73 -0.89
C VAL A 120 -11.94 17.72 -0.55
N VAL A 121 -11.64 17.37 0.72
CA VAL A 121 -10.26 17.20 1.16
C VAL A 121 -9.74 15.86 0.64
N GLU A 122 -8.62 15.89 -0.06
CA GLU A 122 -7.99 14.69 -0.57
C GLU A 122 -6.76 14.34 0.25
N VAL A 123 -6.50 13.05 0.37
CA VAL A 123 -5.36 12.53 1.13
C VAL A 123 -4.59 11.53 0.28
N THR A 124 -3.27 11.61 0.37
CA THR A 124 -2.36 10.67 -0.28
C THR A 124 -1.36 10.17 0.75
N VAL A 125 -1.25 8.87 0.87
CA VAL A 125 -0.27 8.23 1.78
C VAL A 125 0.66 7.38 0.94
N ASN A 126 1.97 7.57 1.12
CA ASN A 126 2.99 6.75 0.49
C ASN A 126 3.63 5.85 1.53
N PHE A 127 3.85 4.60 1.16
CA PHE A 127 4.46 3.59 2.02
C PHE A 127 5.72 3.04 1.33
N GLN A 128 6.79 2.88 2.11
CA GLN A 128 8.02 2.26 1.65
C GLN A 128 8.11 0.86 2.23
N GLN A 129 8.20 -0.14 1.38
CA GLN A 129 8.34 -1.54 1.81
C GLN A 129 9.61 -1.75 2.62
N ASN A 130 9.49 -2.46 3.73
CA ASN A 130 10.61 -2.76 4.63
C ASN A 130 10.52 -4.22 5.05
N GLY A 131 10.69 -5.12 4.11
CA GLY A 131 10.64 -6.55 4.38
C GLY A 131 10.01 -7.34 3.25
N THR A 132 9.56 -8.53 3.57
CA THR A 132 9.06 -9.48 2.59
C THR A 132 7.57 -9.29 2.31
N HIS A 133 7.22 -9.19 1.04
CA HIS A 133 5.83 -9.24 0.60
C HIS A 133 5.23 -10.61 0.91
N ALA A 134 4.02 -10.63 1.41
CA ALA A 134 3.31 -11.85 1.75
C ALA A 134 1.90 -11.85 1.17
N GLU A 135 1.37 -13.04 0.93
CA GLU A 135 0.01 -13.24 0.43
C GLU A 135 -0.69 -14.27 1.30
N GLY A 136 -2.02 -14.15 1.38
CA GLY A 136 -2.82 -15.09 2.15
C GLY A 136 -4.30 -14.96 1.81
N THR A 137 -5.13 -15.59 2.63
CA THR A 137 -6.59 -15.52 2.50
C THR A 137 -7.24 -15.13 3.82
N ALA A 138 -8.28 -14.34 3.69
CA ALA A 138 -9.03 -13.85 4.85
C ALA A 138 -9.72 -15.00 5.62
#